data_07a45e9105a9eb0635285c03622bc98e
#
_entry.id   07a45e9105a9eb0635285c03622bc98e
#
_cell.length_a   1.000
_cell.length_b   1.000
_cell.length_c   1.000
_cell.angle_alpha   90.00
_cell.angle_beta   90.00
_cell.angle_gamma   90.00
#
_symmetry.space_group_name_H-M   'P 1'
#
loop_
_entity.id
_entity.type
_entity.pdbx_description
1 polymer ?
#
loop_
_entity_poly.entity_id
_entity_poly.type
_entity_poly.pdbx_seq_one_letter_code
_entity_poly.pdbx_strand_id
1 'polypeptide(L)'
;MLGCLFLLAALPVQAQSTDSPAATFSANASLTSQYISRGFRQTWGKPALQAGADYAHPSGWSLGTWASTVSDRYIQDATVEWDLYGGYSGTVAELGYSVLAYYYKYPGAVYRATGVKYDYGELSLGLSYKMLYAKYNHTVTPDFFGITHARGTGYLDVGANVDLGNAWTLNLHAGNGRVAGTGNAIWNWRDAKVGVTRAFDGGWSASAAVTRAWGATDAYDHYTLGIPNAAGQFDTSNPAAATLVVAISKTF
;
A
#
# COMPACT_ATOMS: atom_id res chain seq x y z
N MET A 1 3.25 -0.44 -2.22
CA MET A 1 2.13 -0.56 -1.31
C MET A 1 1.10 0.46 -1.67
N LEU A 2 -0.03 -0.02 -2.10
CA LEU A 2 -1.15 0.81 -1.78
C LEU A 2 -1.04 0.95 -0.28
N GLY A 3 -0.62 2.12 0.19
CA GLY A 3 -1.18 2.50 1.45
C GLY A 3 -2.66 2.18 1.30
N CYS A 4 -3.26 1.45 2.22
CA CYS A 4 -4.70 1.49 2.37
C CYS A 4 -5.11 2.89 1.96
N LEU A 5 -5.95 3.00 0.93
CA LEU A 5 -6.68 4.22 0.69
C LEU A 5 -7.44 4.43 1.99
N PHE A 6 -6.79 5.10 2.97
CA PHE A 6 -7.57 5.81 3.95
C PHE A 6 -8.32 6.83 3.13
N LEU A 7 -9.55 6.48 2.73
CA LEU A 7 -10.57 7.46 2.61
C LEU A 7 -10.59 8.12 3.99
N LEU A 8 -9.86 9.21 4.14
CA LEU A 8 -10.27 10.25 5.05
C LEU A 8 -11.62 10.71 4.48
N ALA A 9 -12.67 9.98 4.82
CA ALA A 9 -14.01 10.48 4.69
C ALA A 9 -13.97 11.80 5.44
N ALA A 10 -14.12 12.91 4.72
CA ALA A 10 -14.42 14.18 5.31
C ALA A 10 -15.71 13.95 6.10
N LEU A 11 -15.57 13.79 7.42
CA LEU A 11 -16.72 13.71 8.31
C LEU A 11 -17.45 15.04 8.15
N PRO A 12 -18.77 15.04 7.90
CA PRO A 12 -19.54 16.26 7.92
C PRO A 12 -19.37 16.88 9.31
N VAL A 13 -19.07 18.18 9.34
CA VAL A 13 -19.13 18.98 10.57
C VAL A 13 -20.58 18.93 11.06
N GLN A 14 -20.87 18.02 11.96
CA GLN A 14 -22.13 18.01 12.69
C GLN A 14 -21.96 18.90 13.92
N ALA A 15 -22.99 19.71 14.17
CA ALA A 15 -23.12 20.58 15.30
C ALA A 15 -22.85 19.84 16.62
N GLN A 16 -22.12 20.47 17.53
CA GLN A 16 -21.75 20.02 18.86
C GLN A 16 -22.93 19.40 19.64
N SER A 17 -22.90 18.07 19.74
CA SER A 17 -23.44 17.39 20.90
C SER A 17 -22.34 17.34 21.96
N THR A 18 -22.69 17.52 23.24
CA THR A 18 -21.79 17.54 24.40
C THR A 18 -21.23 16.15 24.76
N ASP A 19 -21.45 15.14 23.93
CA ASP A 19 -20.87 13.82 24.10
C ASP A 19 -19.47 13.77 23.51
N SER A 20 -18.50 13.32 24.31
CA SER A 20 -17.15 13.03 23.82
C SER A 20 -17.23 12.11 22.62
N PRO A 21 -16.52 12.40 21.52
CA PRO A 21 -16.56 11.53 20.35
C PRO A 21 -16.20 10.09 20.77
N ALA A 22 -17.03 9.13 20.36
CA ALA A 22 -16.79 7.72 20.64
C ALA A 22 -15.67 7.16 19.75
N ALA A 23 -14.96 6.17 20.29
CA ALA A 23 -14.02 5.40 19.47
C ALA A 23 -14.77 4.70 18.32
N THR A 24 -14.18 4.64 17.14
CA THR A 24 -14.75 4.00 15.97
C THR A 24 -14.01 2.71 15.65
N PHE A 25 -14.77 1.71 15.25
CA PHE A 25 -14.25 0.48 14.67
C PHE A 25 -14.84 0.32 13.27
N SER A 26 -14.00 0.05 12.30
CA SER A 26 -14.42 -0.21 10.92
C SER A 26 -13.73 -1.45 10.38
N ALA A 27 -14.35 -2.11 9.42
CA ALA A 27 -13.77 -3.21 8.69
C ALA A 27 -14.03 -3.00 7.19
N ASN A 28 -13.16 -3.58 6.37
CA ASN A 28 -13.31 -3.53 4.93
C ASN A 28 -12.94 -4.87 4.30
N ALA A 29 -13.51 -5.13 3.13
CA ALA A 29 -13.13 -6.23 2.27
C ALA A 29 -13.15 -5.77 0.82
N SER A 30 -12.23 -6.26 -0.02
CA SER A 30 -12.23 -5.97 -1.44
C SER A 30 -11.78 -7.15 -2.28
N LEU A 31 -12.32 -7.20 -3.51
CA LEU A 31 -11.85 -8.05 -4.58
C LEU A 31 -11.27 -7.14 -5.65
N THR A 32 -10.01 -7.34 -6.00
CA THR A 32 -9.31 -6.58 -7.04
C THR A 32 -8.79 -7.50 -8.13
N SER A 33 -8.75 -7.01 -9.36
CA SER A 33 -8.18 -7.77 -10.49
C SER A 33 -6.69 -8.08 -10.31
N GLN A 34 -5.97 -7.23 -9.56
CA GLN A 34 -4.58 -7.43 -9.16
C GLN A 34 -4.28 -6.61 -7.91
N TYR A 35 -3.42 -7.13 -7.05
CA TYR A 35 -2.84 -6.33 -5.96
C TYR A 35 -1.59 -5.59 -6.46
N ILE A 36 -1.61 -4.27 -6.35
CA ILE A 36 -0.49 -3.39 -6.69
C ILE A 36 0.04 -2.74 -5.41
N SER A 37 1.33 -2.87 -5.17
CA SER A 37 2.04 -2.21 -4.08
C SER A 37 3.15 -1.32 -4.64
N ARG A 38 3.10 0.01 -4.37
CA ARG A 38 4.11 1.00 -4.84
C ARG A 38 4.43 0.85 -6.33
N GLY A 39 3.39 0.61 -7.16
CA GLY A 39 3.50 0.41 -8.59
C GLY A 39 3.79 -1.01 -9.07
N PHE A 40 4.10 -1.96 -8.16
CA PHE A 40 4.44 -3.34 -8.51
C PHE A 40 3.29 -4.32 -8.30
N ARG A 41 3.09 -5.25 -9.26
CA ARG A 41 2.12 -6.34 -9.18
C ARG A 41 2.56 -7.40 -8.17
N GLN A 42 1.79 -7.57 -7.09
CA GLN A 42 2.08 -8.53 -6.02
C GLN A 42 1.48 -9.92 -6.31
N THR A 43 0.48 -10.00 -7.17
CA THR A 43 -0.29 -11.23 -7.47
C THR A 43 0.04 -11.88 -8.80
N TRP A 44 1.14 -11.47 -9.45
CA TRP A 44 1.60 -12.04 -10.74
C TRP A 44 0.53 -11.98 -11.85
N GLY A 45 -0.30 -10.92 -11.86
CA GLY A 45 -1.38 -10.75 -12.83
C GLY A 45 -2.69 -11.46 -12.47
N LYS A 46 -2.85 -12.00 -11.26
CA LYS A 46 -4.06 -12.68 -10.79
C LYS A 46 -4.87 -11.79 -9.84
N PRO A 47 -6.18 -12.06 -9.69
CA PRO A 47 -7.00 -11.38 -8.70
C PRO A 47 -6.49 -11.56 -7.27
N ALA A 48 -6.80 -10.57 -6.41
CA ALA A 48 -6.52 -10.62 -4.98
C ALA A 48 -7.79 -10.40 -4.17
N LEU A 49 -7.89 -11.14 -3.06
CA LEU A 49 -8.82 -10.87 -1.98
C LEU A 49 -8.08 -10.11 -0.89
N GLN A 50 -8.68 -9.03 -0.41
CA GLN A 50 -8.10 -8.13 0.58
C GLN A 50 -9.11 -7.85 1.68
N ALA A 51 -8.65 -7.72 2.93
CA ALA A 51 -9.48 -7.35 4.06
C ALA A 51 -8.69 -6.56 5.09
N GLY A 52 -9.37 -5.72 5.85
CA GLY A 52 -8.76 -4.94 6.92
C GLY A 52 -9.74 -4.60 8.02
N ALA A 53 -9.20 -4.21 9.17
CA ALA A 53 -9.95 -3.71 10.31
C ALA A 53 -9.15 -2.62 11.01
N ASP A 54 -9.84 -1.56 11.41
CA ASP A 54 -9.24 -0.36 12.00
C ASP A 54 -10.00 0.04 13.27
N TYR A 55 -9.24 0.43 14.28
CA TYR A 55 -9.71 1.08 15.48
C TYR A 55 -9.15 2.50 15.53
N ALA A 56 -10.00 3.50 15.67
CA ALA A 56 -9.62 4.89 15.85
C ALA A 56 -10.18 5.44 17.17
N HIS A 57 -9.28 5.94 18.00
CA HIS A 57 -9.61 6.59 19.28
C HIS A 57 -9.77 8.10 19.07
N PRO A 58 -10.73 8.77 19.75
CA PRO A 58 -10.96 10.22 19.62
C PRO A 58 -9.75 11.10 19.93
N SER A 59 -8.81 10.59 20.72
CA SER A 59 -7.55 11.29 21.01
C SER A 59 -6.55 11.35 19.86
N GLY A 60 -6.86 10.69 18.71
CA GLY A 60 -5.99 10.63 17.54
C GLY A 60 -5.16 9.34 17.43
N TRP A 61 -5.13 8.49 18.46
CA TRP A 61 -4.47 7.17 18.37
C TRP A 61 -5.30 6.20 17.54
N SER A 62 -4.61 5.40 16.73
CA SER A 62 -5.23 4.36 15.92
C SER A 62 -4.39 3.08 15.90
N LEU A 63 -5.06 1.96 15.67
CA LEU A 63 -4.47 0.65 15.45
C LEU A 63 -5.26 -0.05 14.35
N GLY A 64 -4.57 -0.76 13.46
CA GLY A 64 -5.24 -1.49 12.39
C GLY A 64 -4.44 -2.68 11.93
N THR A 65 -5.10 -3.49 11.14
CA THR A 65 -4.54 -4.65 10.45
C THR A 65 -5.13 -4.76 9.06
N TRP A 66 -4.34 -5.28 8.14
CA TRP A 66 -4.78 -5.51 6.78
C TRP A 66 -4.09 -6.75 6.22
N ALA A 67 -4.74 -7.45 5.30
CA ALA A 67 -4.18 -8.60 4.63
C ALA A 67 -4.60 -8.66 3.16
N SER A 68 -3.76 -9.27 2.34
CA SER A 68 -4.02 -9.55 0.93
C SER A 68 -3.43 -10.89 0.53
N THR A 69 -4.08 -11.57 -0.40
CA THR A 69 -3.42 -12.64 -1.13
C THR A 69 -2.30 -12.07 -2.00
N VAL A 70 -1.18 -12.79 -2.08
CA VAL A 70 -0.02 -12.48 -2.93
C VAL A 70 0.41 -13.72 -3.72
N SER A 71 1.36 -13.57 -4.65
CA SER A 71 1.87 -14.69 -5.44
C SER A 71 3.25 -15.12 -4.97
N ASP A 72 3.41 -16.41 -4.73
CA ASP A 72 4.69 -17.09 -4.46
C ASP A 72 5.73 -16.96 -5.60
N ARG A 73 5.27 -16.57 -6.80
CA ARG A 73 6.14 -16.26 -7.95
C ARG A 73 6.79 -14.88 -7.86
N TYR A 74 6.25 -13.99 -7.03
CA TYR A 74 6.81 -12.66 -6.79
C TYR A 74 7.46 -12.56 -5.41
N ILE A 75 6.81 -13.11 -4.39
CA ILE A 75 7.30 -13.14 -3.01
C ILE A 75 7.48 -14.62 -2.65
N GLN A 76 8.72 -15.08 -2.67
CA GLN A 76 9.05 -16.48 -2.53
C GLN A 76 8.43 -17.13 -1.29
N ASP A 77 7.71 -18.23 -1.50
CA ASP A 77 7.01 -19.01 -0.47
C ASP A 77 5.85 -18.26 0.25
N ALA A 78 5.44 -17.06 -0.24
CA ALA A 78 4.32 -16.33 0.32
C ALA A 78 3.02 -16.54 -0.49
N THR A 79 1.91 -16.69 0.22
CA THR A 79 0.56 -16.65 -0.34
C THR A 79 -0.28 -15.51 0.23
N VAL A 80 0.18 -14.93 1.34
CA VAL A 80 -0.49 -13.84 2.08
C VAL A 80 0.54 -12.80 2.52
N GLU A 81 0.19 -11.54 2.37
CA GLU A 81 0.75 -10.40 3.08
C GLU A 81 -0.18 -10.04 4.24
N TRP A 82 0.38 -9.80 5.41
CA TRP A 82 -0.36 -9.40 6.60
C TRP A 82 0.34 -8.21 7.26
N ASP A 83 -0.37 -7.09 7.33
CA ASP A 83 0.13 -5.83 7.87
C ASP A 83 -0.50 -5.52 9.22
N LEU A 84 0.34 -5.08 10.14
CA LEU A 84 -0.05 -4.48 11.41
C LEU A 84 0.43 -3.03 11.42
N TYR A 85 -0.42 -2.11 11.83
CA TYR A 85 -0.04 -0.70 11.89
C TYR A 85 -0.76 0.03 13.02
N GLY A 86 -0.15 1.11 13.46
CA GLY A 86 -0.74 1.99 14.45
C GLY A 86 0.08 3.23 14.66
N GLY A 87 -0.52 4.23 15.29
CA GLY A 87 0.12 5.50 15.57
C GLY A 87 -0.85 6.61 15.90
N TYR A 88 -0.43 7.83 15.61
CA TYR A 88 -1.16 9.04 15.96
C TYR A 88 -1.43 9.90 14.73
N SER A 89 -2.63 10.44 14.65
CA SER A 89 -3.04 11.41 13.62
C SER A 89 -3.77 12.58 14.27
N GLY A 90 -3.63 13.74 13.67
CA GLY A 90 -4.29 14.95 14.15
C GLY A 90 -4.43 15.99 13.06
N THR A 91 -5.04 17.13 13.41
CA THR A 91 -5.24 18.25 12.49
C THR A 91 -4.88 19.55 13.20
N VAL A 92 -4.17 20.44 12.51
CA VAL A 92 -3.89 21.81 12.95
C VAL A 92 -4.38 22.74 11.84
N ALA A 93 -5.40 23.52 12.13
CA ALA A 93 -6.18 24.26 11.12
C ALA A 93 -6.69 23.31 10.03
N GLU A 94 -6.32 23.52 8.76
CA GLU A 94 -6.68 22.66 7.63
C GLU A 94 -5.60 21.61 7.29
N LEU A 95 -4.48 21.57 8.04
CA LEU A 95 -3.38 20.64 7.80
C LEU A 95 -3.57 19.40 8.67
N GLY A 96 -3.82 18.26 8.02
CA GLY A 96 -3.78 16.95 8.65
C GLY A 96 -2.34 16.43 8.74
N TYR A 97 -2.01 15.72 9.83
CA TYR A 97 -0.72 15.07 10.00
C TYR A 97 -0.89 13.67 10.60
N SER A 98 0.07 12.79 10.34
CA SER A 98 0.11 11.45 10.93
C SER A 98 1.54 10.95 11.14
N VAL A 99 1.71 10.15 12.20
CA VAL A 99 2.93 9.39 12.50
C VAL A 99 2.50 7.97 12.79
N LEU A 100 2.84 7.04 11.90
CA LEU A 100 2.40 5.64 11.99
C LEU A 100 3.60 4.69 11.89
N ALA A 101 3.57 3.62 12.66
CA ALA A 101 4.46 2.49 12.49
C ALA A 101 3.72 1.38 11.73
N TYR A 102 4.40 0.73 10.81
CA TYR A 102 3.91 -0.41 10.02
C TYR A 102 4.84 -1.59 10.20
N TYR A 103 4.27 -2.78 10.27
CA TYR A 103 4.99 -4.03 10.14
C TYR A 103 4.33 -4.89 9.08
N TYR A 104 5.08 -5.22 8.04
CA TYR A 104 4.66 -6.02 6.91
C TYR A 104 5.19 -7.43 7.12
N LYS A 105 4.29 -8.39 7.17
CA LYS A 105 4.59 -9.78 7.40
C LYS A 105 4.19 -10.64 6.22
N TYR A 106 5.10 -11.50 5.78
CA TYR A 106 4.90 -12.50 4.74
C TYR A 106 5.14 -13.88 5.37
N PRO A 107 4.11 -14.54 5.96
CA PRO A 107 4.28 -15.76 6.74
C PRO A 107 5.02 -16.85 5.97
N GLY A 108 6.17 -17.30 6.50
CA GLY A 108 7.00 -18.35 5.91
C GLY A 108 7.93 -17.89 4.78
N ALA A 109 7.76 -16.68 4.26
CA ALA A 109 8.51 -16.20 3.11
C ALA A 109 9.97 -15.86 3.45
N VAL A 110 10.89 -16.46 2.69
CA VAL A 110 12.33 -16.17 2.75
C VAL A 110 12.85 -16.06 1.32
N TYR A 111 13.55 -14.99 1.02
CA TYR A 111 14.24 -14.87 -0.25
C TYR A 111 15.52 -15.70 -0.21
N ARG A 112 15.50 -16.86 -0.84
CA ARG A 112 16.57 -17.89 -0.70
C ARG A 112 17.91 -17.39 -1.21
N ALA A 113 17.94 -16.48 -2.18
CA ALA A 113 19.18 -15.93 -2.70
C ALA A 113 19.95 -15.11 -1.66
N THR A 114 19.25 -14.48 -0.71
CA THR A 114 19.87 -13.70 0.37
C THR A 114 19.75 -14.35 1.74
N GLY A 115 18.87 -15.34 1.91
CA GLY A 115 18.54 -15.95 3.20
C GLY A 115 17.70 -15.06 4.12
N VAL A 116 17.16 -13.95 3.62
CA VAL A 116 16.46 -12.93 4.39
C VAL A 116 14.94 -13.07 4.23
N LYS A 117 14.18 -12.79 5.30
CA LYS A 117 12.72 -12.73 5.26
C LYS A 117 12.26 -11.53 4.44
N TYR A 118 11.08 -11.65 3.85
CA TYR A 118 10.41 -10.52 3.23
C TYR A 118 9.78 -9.57 4.26
N ASP A 119 9.65 -9.99 5.52
CA ASP A 119 9.11 -9.17 6.61
C ASP A 119 9.96 -7.90 6.82
N TYR A 120 9.32 -6.76 7.04
CA TYR A 120 10.01 -5.51 7.36
C TYR A 120 9.09 -4.53 8.09
N GLY A 121 9.69 -3.52 8.75
CA GLY A 121 8.98 -2.47 9.46
C GLY A 121 9.36 -1.08 8.99
N GLU A 122 8.38 -0.18 8.99
CA GLU A 122 8.55 1.22 8.59
C GLU A 122 7.93 2.19 9.59
N LEU A 123 8.52 3.38 9.69
CA LEU A 123 7.86 4.56 10.22
C LEU A 123 7.38 5.42 9.04
N SER A 124 6.13 5.89 9.13
CA SER A 124 5.48 6.71 8.13
C SER A 124 5.12 8.08 8.71
N LEU A 125 5.52 9.13 8.02
CA LEU A 125 5.11 10.51 8.29
C LEU A 125 4.17 10.94 7.17
N GLY A 126 2.98 11.41 7.51
CA GLY A 126 1.96 11.85 6.57
C GLY A 126 1.54 13.29 6.80
N LEU A 127 1.28 14.01 5.72
CA LEU A 127 0.67 15.34 5.69
C LEU A 127 -0.48 15.34 4.68
N SER A 128 -1.54 16.08 4.98
CA SER A 128 -2.66 16.27 4.06
C SER A 128 -3.18 17.70 4.15
N TYR A 129 -3.54 18.25 3.00
CA TYR A 129 -4.16 19.58 2.89
C TYR A 129 -5.18 19.58 1.77
N LYS A 130 -6.46 19.77 2.10
CA LYS A 130 -7.57 19.67 1.14
C LYS A 130 -7.52 18.33 0.39
N MET A 131 -7.38 18.37 -0.93
CA MET A 131 -7.30 17.19 -1.79
C MET A 131 -5.89 16.56 -1.86
N LEU A 132 -4.86 17.26 -1.39
CA LEU A 132 -3.46 16.86 -1.53
C LEU A 132 -2.98 16.04 -0.33
N TYR A 133 -2.09 15.10 -0.56
CA TYR A 133 -1.36 14.40 0.49
C TYR A 133 0.10 14.15 0.11
N ALA A 134 0.93 14.00 1.13
CA ALA A 134 2.30 13.52 1.03
C ALA A 134 2.59 12.57 2.19
N LYS A 135 3.25 11.45 1.92
CA LYS A 135 3.74 10.50 2.93
C LYS A 135 5.19 10.15 2.66
N TYR A 136 5.95 10.00 3.72
CA TYR A 136 7.30 9.46 3.65
C TYR A 136 7.41 8.24 4.56
N ASN A 137 7.71 7.09 3.98
CA ASN A 137 7.90 5.84 4.67
C ASN A 137 9.40 5.56 4.79
N HIS A 138 9.87 5.22 5.98
CA HIS A 138 11.27 4.96 6.28
C HIS A 138 11.42 3.59 6.93
N THR A 139 12.15 2.68 6.29
CA THR A 139 12.41 1.34 6.82
C THR A 139 13.33 1.39 8.02
N VAL A 140 12.87 0.85 9.15
CA VAL A 140 13.60 0.81 10.43
C VAL A 140 14.24 -0.55 10.72
N THR A 141 13.78 -1.61 10.06
CA THR A 141 14.37 -2.95 10.15
C THR A 141 15.71 -3.03 9.41
N PRO A 142 16.59 -3.98 9.74
CA PRO A 142 17.88 -4.16 9.06
C PRO A 142 17.73 -4.38 7.55
N ASP A 143 16.69 -5.11 7.15
CA ASP A 143 16.43 -5.55 5.80
C ASP A 143 15.08 -5.01 5.31
N PHE A 144 14.88 -4.99 4.00
CA PHE A 144 13.68 -4.50 3.34
C PHE A 144 13.26 -5.47 2.23
N PHE A 145 12.09 -6.11 2.37
CA PHE A 145 11.47 -6.94 1.33
C PHE A 145 12.44 -7.97 0.72
N GLY A 146 13.17 -8.72 1.55
CA GLY A 146 14.17 -9.70 1.11
C GLY A 146 15.53 -9.12 0.70
N ILE A 147 15.69 -7.81 0.71
CA ILE A 147 16.95 -7.12 0.39
C ILE A 147 17.74 -6.87 1.68
N THR A 148 18.99 -7.33 1.71
CA THR A 148 19.89 -7.23 2.86
C THR A 148 20.44 -5.81 3.07
N HIS A 149 20.74 -5.47 4.34
CA HIS A 149 21.39 -4.20 4.72
C HIS A 149 20.65 -2.97 4.17
N ALA A 150 19.32 -3.02 4.13
CA ALA A 150 18.48 -2.03 3.48
C ALA A 150 17.76 -1.09 4.49
N ARG A 151 18.22 -1.04 5.75
CA ARG A 151 17.73 -0.07 6.73
C ARG A 151 17.90 1.35 6.20
N GLY A 152 16.86 2.17 6.30
CA GLY A 152 16.88 3.51 5.75
C GLY A 152 16.30 3.59 4.33
N THR A 153 15.82 2.48 3.77
CA THR A 153 15.04 2.52 2.53
C THR A 153 13.88 3.50 2.72
N GLY A 154 13.75 4.42 1.77
CA GLY A 154 12.75 5.49 1.79
C GLY A 154 11.78 5.39 0.63
N TYR A 155 10.50 5.68 0.90
CA TYR A 155 9.48 5.81 -0.13
C TYR A 155 8.66 7.07 0.09
N LEU A 156 8.78 8.01 -0.84
CA LEU A 156 7.94 9.20 -0.91
C LEU A 156 6.71 8.89 -1.76
N ASP A 157 5.54 9.16 -1.22
CA ASP A 157 4.22 8.98 -1.83
C ASP A 157 3.51 10.34 -1.80
N VAL A 158 3.22 10.90 -2.94
CA VAL A 158 2.45 12.15 -3.08
C VAL A 158 1.26 11.92 -3.97
N GLY A 159 0.17 12.63 -3.72
CA GLY A 159 -1.00 12.49 -4.56
C GLY A 159 -2.12 13.48 -4.26
N ALA A 160 -3.23 13.26 -4.97
CA ALA A 160 -4.45 14.03 -4.80
C ALA A 160 -5.68 13.13 -4.94
N ASN A 161 -6.70 13.42 -4.11
CA ASN A 161 -8.04 12.84 -4.24
C ASN A 161 -9.01 13.99 -4.53
N VAL A 162 -9.39 14.14 -5.80
CA VAL A 162 -10.21 15.25 -6.27
C VAL A 162 -11.66 14.79 -6.35
N ASP A 163 -12.52 15.44 -5.58
CA ASP A 163 -13.97 15.24 -5.68
C ASP A 163 -14.47 15.76 -7.03
N LEU A 164 -15.07 14.89 -7.83
CA LEU A 164 -15.67 15.20 -9.13
C LEU A 164 -17.19 15.39 -9.04
N GLY A 165 -17.77 15.31 -7.85
CA GLY A 165 -19.20 15.30 -7.64
C GLY A 165 -19.85 13.93 -7.93
N ASN A 166 -21.15 13.80 -7.57
CA ASN A 166 -21.94 12.57 -7.79
C ASN A 166 -21.27 11.29 -7.27
N ALA A 167 -20.57 11.38 -6.13
CA ALA A 167 -19.84 10.30 -5.49
C ALA A 167 -18.65 9.75 -6.31
N TRP A 168 -18.14 10.50 -7.27
CA TRP A 168 -16.93 10.18 -8.01
C TRP A 168 -15.71 10.91 -7.43
N THR A 169 -14.60 10.20 -7.33
CA THR A 169 -13.30 10.76 -6.93
C THR A 169 -12.24 10.40 -7.96
N LEU A 170 -11.49 11.41 -8.43
CA LEU A 170 -10.27 11.19 -9.20
C LEU A 170 -9.10 10.97 -8.23
N ASN A 171 -8.38 9.87 -8.39
CA ASN A 171 -7.24 9.49 -7.57
C ASN A 171 -5.95 9.62 -8.38
N LEU A 172 -5.06 10.50 -7.95
CA LEU A 172 -3.75 10.74 -8.54
C LEU A 172 -2.66 10.36 -7.54
N HIS A 173 -1.60 9.72 -8.03
CA HIS A 173 -0.48 9.30 -7.20
C HIS A 173 0.82 9.34 -8.01
N ALA A 174 1.91 9.74 -7.33
CA ALA A 174 3.28 9.55 -7.78
C ALA A 174 4.17 9.14 -6.60
N GLY A 175 5.04 8.17 -6.84
CA GLY A 175 5.94 7.61 -5.84
C GLY A 175 7.40 7.63 -6.25
N ASN A 176 8.28 7.66 -5.25
CA ASN A 176 9.72 7.52 -5.43
C ASN A 176 10.31 6.67 -4.33
N GLY A 177 10.83 5.49 -4.68
CA GLY A 177 11.48 4.54 -3.79
C GLY A 177 12.98 4.56 -3.95
N ARG A 178 13.71 4.66 -2.83
CA ARG A 178 15.16 4.55 -2.77
C ARG A 178 15.56 3.46 -1.79
N VAL A 179 16.13 2.39 -2.30
CA VAL A 179 16.58 1.26 -1.49
C VAL A 179 17.98 1.58 -0.94
N ALA A 180 18.08 1.61 0.38
CA ALA A 180 19.33 1.89 1.09
C ALA A 180 20.29 0.69 1.02
N GLY A 181 21.56 0.96 1.31
CA GLY A 181 22.62 -0.04 1.36
C GLY A 181 23.45 -0.10 0.09
N THR A 182 24.71 -0.52 0.27
CA THR A 182 25.68 -0.61 -0.83
C THR A 182 25.25 -1.64 -1.86
N GLY A 183 25.18 -1.26 -3.13
CA GLY A 183 24.76 -2.12 -4.24
C GLY A 183 23.23 -2.20 -4.43
N ASN A 184 22.41 -1.75 -3.48
CA ASN A 184 20.95 -1.88 -3.54
C ASN A 184 20.28 -0.84 -4.46
N ALA A 185 20.99 0.17 -4.94
CA ALA A 185 20.43 1.22 -5.80
C ALA A 185 19.83 0.69 -7.11
N ILE A 186 20.19 -0.51 -7.54
CA ILE A 186 19.59 -1.19 -8.70
C ILE A 186 18.08 -1.41 -8.53
N TRP A 187 17.61 -1.48 -7.29
CA TRP A 187 16.20 -1.67 -6.93
C TRP A 187 15.44 -0.36 -6.71
N ASN A 188 16.06 0.80 -6.91
CA ASN A 188 15.35 2.08 -6.85
C ASN A 188 14.28 2.15 -7.93
N TRP A 189 13.16 2.85 -7.62
CA TRP A 189 12.06 2.96 -8.57
C TRP A 189 11.30 4.27 -8.42
N ARG A 190 10.47 4.55 -9.40
CA ARG A 190 9.40 5.55 -9.36
C ARG A 190 8.11 4.86 -9.79
N ASP A 191 6.98 5.39 -9.38
CA ASP A 191 5.69 4.89 -9.83
C ASP A 191 4.66 6.02 -9.93
N ALA A 192 3.63 5.77 -10.72
CA ALA A 192 2.50 6.68 -10.85
C ALA A 192 1.21 5.88 -11.04
N LYS A 193 0.10 6.50 -10.62
CA LYS A 193 -1.25 5.97 -10.79
C LYS A 193 -2.23 7.10 -11.09
N VAL A 194 -3.14 6.82 -12.03
CA VAL A 194 -4.34 7.63 -12.30
C VAL A 194 -5.53 6.69 -12.26
N GLY A 195 -6.54 7.05 -11.48
CA GLY A 195 -7.73 6.22 -11.34
C GLY A 195 -8.94 7.02 -10.90
N VAL A 196 -10.09 6.37 -10.94
CA VAL A 196 -11.36 6.89 -10.45
C VAL A 196 -11.99 5.89 -9.50
N THR A 197 -12.66 6.42 -8.49
CA THR A 197 -13.48 5.64 -7.55
C THR A 197 -14.88 6.19 -7.54
N ARG A 198 -15.88 5.31 -7.50
CA ARG A 198 -17.27 5.67 -7.26
C ARG A 198 -17.75 5.01 -5.97
N ALA A 199 -18.30 5.81 -5.07
CA ALA A 199 -19.00 5.32 -3.89
C ALA A 199 -20.47 5.04 -4.21
N PHE A 200 -21.03 4.05 -3.52
CA PHE A 200 -22.43 3.65 -3.60
C PHE A 200 -23.01 3.54 -2.19
N ASP A 201 -24.32 3.47 -2.10
CA ASP A 201 -25.01 3.29 -0.83
C ASP A 201 -24.58 2.00 -0.11
N GLY A 202 -24.72 2.04 1.22
CA GLY A 202 -24.38 0.91 2.07
C GLY A 202 -22.90 0.57 2.15
N GLY A 203 -21.98 1.53 1.91
CA GLY A 203 -20.53 1.35 2.07
C GLY A 203 -19.85 0.60 0.92
N TRP A 204 -20.51 0.43 -0.23
CA TRP A 204 -19.90 -0.14 -1.42
C TRP A 204 -19.10 0.91 -2.21
N SER A 205 -18.06 0.48 -2.88
CA SER A 205 -17.34 1.28 -3.86
C SER A 205 -16.80 0.43 -5.00
N ALA A 206 -16.62 1.04 -6.17
CA ALA A 206 -15.91 0.44 -7.29
C ALA A 206 -14.84 1.41 -7.78
N SER A 207 -13.70 0.88 -8.20
CA SER A 207 -12.59 1.68 -8.72
C SER A 207 -11.98 1.08 -9.96
N ALA A 208 -11.40 1.95 -10.80
CA ALA A 208 -10.56 1.58 -11.92
C ALA A 208 -9.35 2.52 -11.97
N ALA A 209 -8.15 1.96 -12.18
CA ALA A 209 -6.93 2.75 -12.22
C ALA A 209 -5.92 2.13 -13.20
N VAL A 210 -5.15 2.99 -13.85
CA VAL A 210 -3.92 2.60 -14.55
C VAL A 210 -2.74 2.98 -13.67
N THR A 211 -1.83 2.04 -13.48
CA THR A 211 -0.61 2.23 -12.69
C THR A 211 0.59 1.68 -13.45
N ARG A 212 1.76 2.25 -13.18
CA ARG A 212 3.04 1.79 -13.71
C ARG A 212 4.16 2.15 -12.73
N ALA A 213 5.18 1.26 -12.64
CA ALA A 213 6.46 1.62 -12.04
C ALA A 213 7.58 1.66 -13.11
N TRP A 214 8.66 2.33 -12.78
CA TRP A 214 9.90 2.43 -13.57
C TRP A 214 11.06 2.17 -12.64
N GLY A 215 11.79 1.08 -12.85
CA GLY A 215 13.03 0.79 -12.14
C GLY A 215 14.16 1.77 -12.51
N ALA A 216 15.13 1.93 -11.63
CA ALA A 216 16.37 2.63 -11.95
C ALA A 216 17.25 1.86 -12.96
N THR A 217 17.02 0.56 -13.06
CA THR A 217 17.63 -0.38 -13.99
C THR A 217 16.56 -1.28 -14.60
N ASP A 218 16.94 -2.19 -15.47
CA ASP A 218 16.09 -3.22 -16.06
C ASP A 218 15.81 -4.43 -15.13
N ALA A 219 16.24 -4.35 -13.86
CA ALA A 219 16.10 -5.45 -12.88
C ALA A 219 14.64 -5.95 -12.71
N TYR A 220 13.65 -5.12 -13.03
CA TYR A 220 12.23 -5.50 -12.97
C TYR A 220 11.67 -6.00 -14.31
N ASP A 221 12.37 -5.80 -15.46
CA ASP A 221 11.80 -6.08 -16.78
C ASP A 221 11.64 -7.57 -17.06
N HIS A 222 12.51 -8.39 -16.48
CA HIS A 222 12.49 -9.86 -16.60
C HIS A 222 12.59 -10.51 -15.23
N TYR A 223 11.79 -10.03 -14.27
CA TYR A 223 11.83 -10.51 -12.91
C TYR A 223 11.48 -11.99 -12.83
N THR A 224 12.34 -12.74 -12.12
CA THR A 224 12.14 -14.15 -11.77
C THR A 224 12.80 -14.45 -10.43
N LEU A 225 12.24 -15.38 -9.68
CA LEU A 225 12.89 -15.93 -8.48
C LEU A 225 13.97 -16.98 -8.81
N GLY A 226 14.18 -17.30 -10.07
CA GLY A 226 15.14 -18.35 -10.49
C GLY A 226 14.71 -19.76 -10.09
N ILE A 227 13.42 -19.98 -9.85
CA ILE A 227 12.84 -21.28 -9.49
C ILE A 227 12.16 -21.85 -10.73
N PRO A 228 12.58 -23.03 -11.23
CA PRO A 228 11.93 -23.64 -12.38
C PRO A 228 10.51 -24.10 -12.03
N ASN A 229 9.59 -23.94 -12.96
CA ASN A 229 8.24 -24.50 -12.89
C ASN A 229 8.25 -26.03 -13.12
N ALA A 230 7.08 -26.66 -13.09
CA ALA A 230 6.94 -28.12 -13.28
C ALA A 230 7.44 -28.62 -14.65
N ALA A 231 7.57 -27.75 -15.65
CA ALA A 231 8.14 -28.07 -16.96
C ALA A 231 9.65 -27.78 -17.05
N GLY A 232 10.31 -27.39 -15.94
CA GLY A 232 11.72 -27.03 -15.89
C GLY A 232 12.05 -25.65 -16.47
N GLN A 233 11.05 -24.82 -16.74
CA GLN A 233 11.20 -23.47 -17.30
C GLN A 233 11.15 -22.41 -16.21
N PHE A 234 11.84 -21.29 -16.40
CA PHE A 234 11.75 -20.15 -15.52
C PHE A 234 10.60 -19.23 -15.93
N ASP A 235 9.65 -19.04 -15.03
CA ASP A 235 8.61 -18.03 -15.20
C ASP A 235 9.22 -16.63 -15.02
N THR A 236 8.97 -15.75 -15.98
CA THR A 236 9.39 -14.35 -15.93
C THR A 236 8.20 -13.41 -16.01
N SER A 237 8.29 -12.25 -15.43
CA SER A 237 7.29 -11.18 -15.53
C SER A 237 7.96 -9.82 -15.39
N ASN A 238 7.27 -8.77 -15.86
CA ASN A 238 7.61 -7.40 -15.50
C ASN A 238 6.57 -6.91 -14.48
N PRO A 239 6.84 -6.99 -13.15
CA PRO A 239 5.90 -6.53 -12.13
C PRO A 239 5.66 -5.02 -12.16
N ALA A 240 6.55 -4.25 -12.80
CA ALA A 240 6.49 -2.81 -12.96
C ALA A 240 5.65 -2.36 -14.17
N ALA A 241 5.26 -3.26 -15.07
CA ALA A 241 4.57 -2.93 -16.30
C ALA A 241 3.25 -2.18 -16.06
N ALA A 242 2.90 -1.32 -17.02
CA ALA A 242 1.62 -0.61 -17.00
C ALA A 242 0.45 -1.60 -16.84
N THR A 243 -0.41 -1.35 -15.89
CA THR A 243 -1.45 -2.29 -15.48
C THR A 243 -2.76 -1.56 -15.22
N LEU A 244 -3.83 -2.04 -15.85
CA LEU A 244 -5.20 -1.66 -15.48
C LEU A 244 -5.64 -2.52 -14.29
N VAL A 245 -6.10 -1.86 -13.25
CA VAL A 245 -6.63 -2.49 -12.04
C VAL A 245 -8.06 -2.05 -11.84
N VAL A 246 -8.95 -3.01 -11.61
CA VAL A 246 -10.33 -2.77 -11.20
C VAL A 246 -10.61 -3.45 -9.87
N ALA A 247 -11.39 -2.80 -9.01
CA ALA A 247 -11.73 -3.37 -7.71
C ALA A 247 -13.16 -3.02 -7.34
N ILE A 248 -13.76 -3.91 -6.54
CA ILE A 248 -14.98 -3.65 -5.77
C ILE A 248 -14.67 -3.83 -4.29
N SER A 249 -15.17 -2.91 -3.47
CA SER A 249 -14.88 -2.89 -2.04
C SER A 249 -16.14 -2.64 -1.24
N LYS A 250 -16.14 -3.14 0.01
CA LYS A 250 -17.19 -2.94 0.99
C LYS A 250 -16.56 -2.48 2.31
N THR A 251 -17.08 -1.42 2.88
CA THR A 251 -16.78 -0.96 4.25
C THR A 251 -17.97 -1.25 5.15
N PHE A 252 -17.71 -1.70 6.37
CA PHE A 252 -18.68 -2.10 7.39
C PHE A 252 -18.59 -1.19 8.61
#